data_c6be1fb9cc4140c0132a776f71ce417e
#
_entry.id   c6be1fb9cc4140c0132a776f71ce417e
#
_cell.length_a   1.000
_cell.length_b   1.000
_cell.length_c   1.000
_cell.angle_alpha   90.00
_cell.angle_beta   90.00
_cell.angle_gamma   90.00
#
_symmetry.space_group_name_H-M   'P 1'
#
loop_
_entity.id
_entity.type
_entity.pdbx_description
1 polymer ?
#
loop_
_entity_poly.entity_id
_entity_poly.type
_entity_poly.pdbx_seq_one_letter_code
_entity_poly.pdbx_strand_id
1 'polypeptide(L)'
;VEIGKWHNGVESFSRSFDDGKHIFFGGMWDHWNVPVNDFKPDGAYNQEIHFTPNFSASNDAVLVRAEKIHAGVHSTDLFSGAAVEYLRGYSDEKPFFMYLSFLAPHDPRTMPEQFRSMYDPEKITLPPNYLEMPVVNCGWSNKGRDENTEAYPRRPEAIRQHIADYYAMISHIDWCIGHIL
;
A
#
# COMPACT_ATOMS: atom_id res chain seq x y z
N VAL A 1 1.49 -5.57 18.83
CA VAL A 1 1.57 -4.31 18.06
C VAL A 1 1.14 -4.54 16.61
N GLU A 2 0.50 -3.54 15.99
CA GLU A 2 0.24 -3.52 14.55
C GLU A 2 0.89 -2.30 13.91
N ILE A 3 1.43 -2.48 12.69
CA ILE A 3 2.04 -1.43 11.92
C ILE A 3 1.54 -1.54 10.47
N GLY A 4 0.95 -0.46 9.94
CA GLY A 4 0.58 -0.36 8.56
C GLY A 4 -0.91 -0.48 8.26
N LYS A 5 -1.29 -1.31 7.28
CA LYS A 5 -2.65 -1.35 6.76
C LYS A 5 -3.57 -2.21 7.61
N TRP A 6 -4.66 -1.61 8.11
CA TRP A 6 -5.77 -2.30 8.76
C TRP A 6 -7.07 -2.10 8.02
N HIS A 7 -7.62 -3.16 7.43
CA HIS A 7 -8.80 -3.10 6.55
C HIS A 7 -10.06 -3.72 7.18
N ASN A 8 -10.11 -3.84 8.51
CA ASN A 8 -11.23 -4.45 9.24
C ASN A 8 -12.04 -3.45 10.08
N GLY A 9 -11.93 -2.15 9.76
CA GLY A 9 -12.62 -1.09 10.49
C GLY A 9 -11.91 -0.66 11.77
N VAL A 10 -12.18 0.57 12.18
CA VAL A 10 -11.52 1.24 13.31
C VAL A 10 -11.84 0.57 14.63
N GLU A 11 -13.10 0.19 14.84
CA GLU A 11 -13.57 -0.41 16.11
C GLU A 11 -12.96 -1.78 16.37
N SER A 12 -12.60 -2.52 15.32
CA SER A 12 -11.96 -3.84 15.50
C SER A 12 -10.49 -3.73 15.88
N PHE A 13 -9.84 -2.63 15.51
CA PHE A 13 -8.41 -2.43 15.76
C PHE A 13 -8.09 -2.44 17.26
N SER A 14 -8.75 -1.60 18.04
CA SER A 14 -8.51 -1.47 19.48
C SER A 14 -8.87 -2.72 20.29
N ARG A 15 -9.63 -3.65 19.68
CA ARG A 15 -9.94 -4.97 20.27
C ARG A 15 -8.90 -6.03 19.95
N SER A 16 -8.06 -5.77 18.95
CA SER A 16 -7.11 -6.75 18.41
C SER A 16 -5.68 -6.50 18.86
N PHE A 17 -5.33 -5.25 19.16
CA PHE A 17 -3.96 -4.84 19.47
C PHE A 17 -3.92 -3.89 20.66
N ASP A 18 -2.83 -3.97 21.42
CA ASP A 18 -2.56 -3.12 22.59
C ASP A 18 -1.64 -1.94 22.22
N ASP A 19 -1.11 -1.92 20.99
CA ASP A 19 -0.23 -0.90 20.47
C ASP A 19 -0.25 -0.87 18.93
N GLY A 20 0.16 0.25 18.34
CA GLY A 20 0.21 0.39 16.89
C GLY A 20 0.86 1.69 16.43
N LYS A 21 1.50 1.64 15.27
CA LYS A 21 2.22 2.75 14.66
C LYS A 21 1.90 2.88 13.18
N HIS A 22 1.68 4.11 12.71
CA HIS A 22 1.38 4.37 11.31
C HIS A 22 0.23 3.53 10.74
N ILE A 23 -0.86 3.41 11.50
CA ILE A 23 -2.03 2.61 11.14
C ILE A 23 -2.79 3.30 10.02
N PHE A 24 -2.96 2.63 8.87
CA PHE A 24 -3.77 3.09 7.75
C PHE A 24 -5.12 2.37 7.74
N PHE A 25 -6.19 3.10 8.05
CA PHE A 25 -7.56 2.59 8.02
C PHE A 25 -8.16 2.70 6.62
N GLY A 26 -7.70 1.88 5.68
CA GLY A 26 -8.18 1.91 4.32
C GLY A 26 -7.75 0.72 3.49
N GLY A 27 -8.26 0.67 2.25
CA GLY A 27 -7.94 -0.40 1.30
C GLY A 27 -6.76 -0.05 0.39
N MET A 28 -6.82 1.14 -0.23
CA MET A 28 -5.91 1.58 -1.28
C MET A 28 -5.67 3.09 -1.14
N TRP A 29 -4.45 3.53 -1.35
CA TRP A 29 -4.05 4.93 -1.29
C TRP A 29 -2.75 5.18 -2.05
N ASP A 30 -2.43 6.44 -2.32
CA ASP A 30 -1.12 6.84 -2.81
C ASP A 30 -0.03 6.48 -1.81
N HIS A 31 0.93 5.64 -2.23
CA HIS A 31 2.02 5.17 -1.38
C HIS A 31 2.95 6.27 -0.85
N TRP A 32 3.03 7.42 -1.53
CA TRP A 32 3.89 8.53 -1.13
C TRP A 32 3.24 9.53 -0.17
N ASN A 33 1.94 9.35 0.08
CA ASN A 33 1.14 10.26 0.90
C ASN A 33 0.10 9.49 1.74
N VAL A 34 0.46 8.34 2.28
CA VAL A 34 -0.48 7.51 3.03
C VAL A 34 -0.91 8.21 4.33
N PRO A 35 -2.22 8.36 4.58
CA PRO A 35 -2.75 8.93 5.81
C PRO A 35 -2.72 7.90 6.92
N VAL A 36 -2.10 8.23 8.04
CA VAL A 36 -1.89 7.28 9.13
C VAL A 36 -2.29 7.83 10.49
N ASN A 37 -2.51 6.91 11.41
CA ASN A 37 -2.78 7.16 12.82
C ASN A 37 -1.77 6.39 13.67
N ASP A 38 -1.51 6.87 14.88
CA ASP A 38 -0.87 6.08 15.91
C ASP A 38 -1.92 5.49 16.86
N PHE A 39 -1.56 4.48 17.63
CA PHE A 39 -2.47 3.77 18.53
C PHE A 39 -3.19 4.70 19.50
N LYS A 40 -4.49 4.47 19.67
CA LYS A 40 -5.34 5.15 20.64
C LYS A 40 -5.96 4.13 21.59
N PRO A 41 -5.59 4.13 22.88
CA PRO A 41 -6.15 3.18 23.84
C PRO A 41 -7.67 3.25 24.00
N ASP A 42 -8.25 4.44 23.77
CA ASP A 42 -9.70 4.69 23.82
C ASP A 42 -10.43 4.34 22.51
N GLY A 43 -9.67 3.98 21.45
CA GLY A 43 -10.22 3.72 20.12
C GLY A 43 -10.79 4.95 19.39
N ALA A 44 -10.55 6.15 19.90
CA ALA A 44 -11.12 7.40 19.39
C ALA A 44 -10.27 8.00 18.26
N TYR A 45 -10.42 7.50 17.05
CA TYR A 45 -9.77 8.01 15.86
C TYR A 45 -10.64 9.06 15.17
N ASN A 46 -10.69 10.27 15.74
CA ASN A 46 -11.62 11.33 15.34
C ASN A 46 -10.93 12.47 14.55
N GLN A 47 -9.63 12.41 14.36
CA GLN A 47 -8.91 13.42 13.59
C GLN A 47 -9.16 13.21 12.10
N GLU A 48 -9.28 14.31 11.38
CA GLU A 48 -9.52 14.32 9.94
C GLU A 48 -8.56 15.27 9.26
N ILE A 49 -8.02 14.84 8.12
CA ILE A 49 -7.15 15.64 7.26
C ILE A 49 -7.90 15.92 5.96
N HIS A 50 -7.87 17.18 5.51
CA HIS A 50 -8.30 17.55 4.18
C HIS A 50 -7.20 17.22 3.18
N PHE A 51 -7.47 16.36 2.24
CA PHE A 51 -6.55 15.96 1.19
C PHE A 51 -7.17 16.22 -0.18
N THR A 52 -6.42 16.90 -1.06
CA THR A 52 -6.82 17.14 -2.44
C THR A 52 -6.12 16.13 -3.35
N PRO A 53 -6.77 15.03 -3.74
CA PRO A 53 -6.10 13.91 -4.42
C PRO A 53 -5.66 14.25 -5.83
N ASN A 54 -6.29 15.24 -6.47
CA ASN A 54 -5.97 15.65 -7.83
C ASN A 54 -6.19 17.15 -8.02
N PHE A 55 -5.34 17.96 -7.42
CA PHE A 55 -5.46 19.44 -7.52
C PHE A 55 -5.19 19.99 -8.94
N SER A 56 -4.62 19.20 -9.85
CA SER A 56 -4.50 19.60 -11.26
C SER A 56 -5.81 19.50 -12.05
N ALA A 57 -6.77 18.72 -11.56
CA ALA A 57 -8.10 18.58 -12.15
C ALA A 57 -9.17 19.36 -11.37
N SER A 58 -9.04 19.44 -10.04
CA SER A 58 -10.00 20.08 -9.14
C SER A 58 -9.30 20.46 -7.82
N ASN A 59 -9.82 21.46 -7.14
CA ASN A 59 -9.45 21.80 -5.76
C ASN A 59 -10.34 21.09 -4.73
N ASP A 60 -11.16 20.14 -5.15
CA ASP A 60 -12.02 19.40 -4.24
C ASP A 60 -11.18 18.59 -3.26
N ALA A 61 -11.43 18.81 -1.98
CA ALA A 61 -10.79 18.07 -0.91
C ALA A 61 -11.69 16.91 -0.46
N VAL A 62 -11.06 15.78 -0.18
CA VAL A 62 -11.69 14.68 0.55
C VAL A 62 -11.24 14.70 1.99
N LEU A 63 -12.14 14.40 2.91
CA LEU A 63 -11.82 14.20 4.31
C LEU A 63 -11.32 12.78 4.52
N VAL A 64 -10.17 12.66 5.14
CA VAL A 64 -9.56 11.38 5.47
C VAL A 64 -9.38 11.30 6.97
N ARG A 65 -9.86 10.24 7.58
CA ARG A 65 -9.67 9.99 9.02
C ARG A 65 -8.21 9.58 9.28
N ALA A 66 -7.41 10.55 9.67
CA ALA A 66 -5.99 10.37 9.96
C ALA A 66 -5.47 11.49 10.84
N GLU A 67 -4.36 11.21 11.54
CA GLU A 67 -3.64 12.22 12.33
C GLU A 67 -2.59 12.95 11.49
N LYS A 68 -1.98 12.25 10.53
CA LYS A 68 -0.84 12.79 9.77
C LYS A 68 -0.66 12.09 8.44
N ILE A 69 0.07 12.77 7.56
CA ILE A 69 0.60 12.24 6.31
C ILE A 69 2.10 12.52 6.32
N HIS A 70 2.90 11.50 6.05
CA HIS A 70 4.34 11.64 5.83
C HIS A 70 4.61 11.87 4.34
N ALA A 71 4.34 13.09 3.87
CA ALA A 71 4.42 13.44 2.47
C ALA A 71 5.80 13.14 1.86
N GLY A 72 5.80 12.43 0.73
CA GLY A 72 7.01 12.04 0.01
C GLY A 72 7.79 10.86 0.63
N VAL A 73 7.27 10.23 1.69
CA VAL A 73 7.81 8.99 2.24
C VAL A 73 6.96 7.82 1.76
N HIS A 74 7.57 6.86 1.09
CA HIS A 74 6.85 5.71 0.59
C HIS A 74 6.34 4.83 1.74
N SER A 75 5.10 4.34 1.64
CA SER A 75 4.44 3.58 2.71
C SER A 75 5.23 2.34 3.15
N THR A 76 5.92 1.66 2.22
CA THR A 76 6.76 0.51 2.54
C THR A 76 7.93 0.90 3.43
N ASP A 77 8.62 2.01 3.13
CA ASP A 77 9.72 2.53 3.96
C ASP A 77 9.20 3.02 5.32
N LEU A 78 8.06 3.70 5.33
CA LEU A 78 7.44 4.21 6.56
C LEU A 78 7.11 3.08 7.53
N PHE A 79 6.47 2.02 7.04
CA PHE A 79 6.04 0.89 7.88
C PHE A 79 7.22 0.02 8.32
N SER A 80 8.17 -0.25 7.43
CA SER A 80 9.37 -1.00 7.79
C SER A 80 10.24 -0.25 8.78
N GLY A 81 10.40 1.06 8.61
CA GLY A 81 11.11 1.92 9.57
C GLY A 81 10.50 1.86 10.96
N ALA A 82 9.17 1.95 11.07
CA ALA A 82 8.47 1.82 12.34
C ALA A 82 8.64 0.44 12.98
N ALA A 83 8.67 -0.64 12.18
CA ALA A 83 8.94 -1.98 12.68
C ALA A 83 10.36 -2.11 13.25
N VAL A 84 11.35 -1.57 12.55
CA VAL A 84 12.75 -1.55 13.03
C VAL A 84 12.88 -0.72 14.32
N GLU A 85 12.23 0.43 14.40
CA GLU A 85 12.20 1.26 15.62
C GLU A 85 11.58 0.51 16.80
N TYR A 86 10.45 -0.15 16.57
CA TYR A 86 9.81 -0.98 17.61
C TYR A 86 10.73 -2.07 18.11
N LEU A 87 11.34 -2.85 17.21
CA LEU A 87 12.23 -3.95 17.56
C LEU A 87 13.46 -3.46 18.33
N ARG A 88 14.06 -2.34 17.93
CA ARG A 88 15.21 -1.74 18.62
C ARG A 88 14.87 -1.16 19.99
N GLY A 89 13.66 -0.68 20.16
CA GLY A 89 13.18 -0.09 21.41
C GLY A 89 12.55 -1.09 22.37
N TYR A 90 12.28 -2.31 21.93
CA TYR A 90 11.59 -3.31 22.75
C TYR A 90 12.52 -3.84 23.84
N SER A 91 12.14 -3.60 25.11
CA SER A 91 12.94 -3.97 26.28
C SER A 91 12.14 -4.77 27.33
N ASP A 92 10.88 -5.11 27.04
CA ASP A 92 10.08 -5.96 27.95
C ASP A 92 10.58 -7.42 27.88
N GLU A 93 10.53 -8.15 29.00
CA GLU A 93 10.85 -9.58 29.07
C GLU A 93 9.75 -10.47 28.48
N LYS A 94 8.55 -9.91 28.26
CA LYS A 94 7.42 -10.64 27.70
C LYS A 94 7.58 -10.82 26.20
N PRO A 95 7.14 -11.94 25.62
CA PRO A 95 7.09 -12.07 24.18
C PRO A 95 6.11 -11.06 23.57
N PHE A 96 6.43 -10.54 22.38
CA PHE A 96 5.51 -9.69 21.62
C PHE A 96 4.97 -10.43 20.39
N PHE A 97 3.84 -9.96 19.88
CA PHE A 97 3.31 -10.28 18.57
C PHE A 97 3.29 -8.99 17.73
N MET A 98 3.93 -9.00 16.57
CA MET A 98 3.90 -7.90 15.62
C MET A 98 3.16 -8.32 14.34
N TYR A 99 2.15 -7.54 13.97
CA TYR A 99 1.49 -7.65 12.68
C TYR A 99 1.93 -6.47 11.81
N LEU A 100 2.80 -6.72 10.84
CA LEU A 100 3.28 -5.72 9.88
C LEU A 100 2.55 -5.92 8.56
N SER A 101 1.71 -4.98 8.19
CA SER A 101 0.86 -5.05 7.02
C SER A 101 1.21 -3.96 6.02
N PHE A 102 1.93 -4.33 4.96
CA PHE A 102 2.26 -3.40 3.89
C PHE A 102 1.02 -3.05 3.04
N LEU A 103 0.99 -1.81 2.53
CA LEU A 103 0.01 -1.40 1.53
C LEU A 103 0.40 -1.97 0.15
N ALA A 104 1.69 -1.91 -0.19
CA ALA A 104 2.24 -2.56 -1.38
C ALA A 104 2.14 -4.12 -1.26
N PRO A 105 1.99 -4.84 -2.37
CA PRO A 105 2.05 -4.40 -3.76
C PRO A 105 0.69 -4.03 -4.37
N HIS A 106 -0.25 -3.52 -3.58
CA HIS A 106 -1.52 -2.99 -4.08
C HIS A 106 -1.31 -1.74 -4.94
N ASP A 107 -2.23 -1.47 -5.88
CA ASP A 107 -2.22 -0.23 -6.66
C ASP A 107 -2.35 1.03 -5.77
N PRO A 108 -1.80 2.18 -6.20
CA PRO A 108 -1.09 2.42 -7.46
C PRO A 108 0.32 1.81 -7.46
N ARG A 109 0.77 1.33 -8.63
CA ARG A 109 2.10 0.72 -8.78
C ARG A 109 3.19 1.80 -8.81
N THR A 110 3.56 2.27 -7.64
CA THR A 110 4.63 3.25 -7.44
C THR A 110 5.68 2.71 -6.49
N MET A 111 6.93 3.05 -6.73
CA MET A 111 8.08 2.61 -5.96
C MET A 111 9.25 3.58 -6.16
N PRO A 112 10.28 3.55 -5.29
CA PRO A 112 11.52 4.27 -5.54
C PRO A 112 12.20 3.83 -6.83
N GLU A 113 12.84 4.78 -7.54
CA GLU A 113 13.43 4.57 -8.85
C GLU A 113 14.47 3.43 -8.89
N GLN A 114 15.22 3.24 -7.81
CA GLN A 114 16.19 2.16 -7.70
C GLN A 114 15.58 0.77 -7.90
N PHE A 115 14.32 0.56 -7.52
CA PHE A 115 13.61 -0.71 -7.72
C PHE A 115 12.96 -0.76 -9.09
N ARG A 116 12.38 0.36 -9.55
CA ARG A 116 11.79 0.46 -10.88
C ARG A 116 12.77 0.08 -11.97
N SER A 117 14.00 0.56 -11.89
CA SER A 117 15.05 0.30 -12.86
C SER A 117 15.60 -1.14 -12.88
N MET A 118 15.20 -2.00 -11.92
CA MET A 118 15.64 -3.40 -11.86
C MET A 118 15.03 -4.28 -12.95
N TYR A 119 13.86 -3.90 -13.47
CA TYR A 119 13.09 -4.73 -14.38
C TYR A 119 12.86 -4.03 -15.70
N ASP A 120 13.42 -4.60 -16.77
CA ASP A 120 13.24 -4.16 -18.16
C ASP A 120 11.93 -4.76 -18.71
N PRO A 121 10.91 -3.97 -19.02
CA PRO A 121 9.63 -4.49 -19.52
C PRO A 121 9.77 -5.28 -20.82
N GLU A 122 10.77 -4.97 -21.67
CA GLU A 122 10.99 -5.68 -22.93
C GLU A 122 11.42 -7.14 -22.71
N LYS A 123 12.04 -7.43 -21.55
CA LYS A 123 12.47 -8.78 -21.16
C LYS A 123 11.41 -9.58 -20.41
N ILE A 124 10.28 -8.95 -20.07
CA ILE A 124 9.19 -9.64 -19.38
C ILE A 124 8.46 -10.59 -20.34
N THR A 125 8.39 -11.85 -19.95
CA THR A 125 7.58 -12.84 -20.67
C THR A 125 6.14 -12.72 -20.27
N LEU A 126 5.25 -12.56 -21.24
CA LEU A 126 3.81 -12.57 -20.97
C LEU A 126 3.36 -13.96 -20.50
N PRO A 127 2.39 -14.04 -19.56
CA PRO A 127 1.83 -15.32 -19.14
C PRO A 127 1.22 -16.08 -20.35
N PRO A 128 1.29 -17.40 -20.40
CA PRO A 128 0.77 -18.18 -21.53
C PRO A 128 -0.76 -18.06 -21.72
N ASN A 129 -1.47 -17.61 -20.70
CA ASN A 129 -2.90 -17.34 -20.73
C ASN A 129 -3.23 -15.85 -21.01
N TYR A 130 -2.24 -15.05 -21.41
CA TYR A 130 -2.49 -13.66 -21.83
C TYR A 130 -3.40 -13.61 -23.04
N LEU A 131 -4.40 -12.74 -23.00
CA LEU A 131 -5.33 -12.44 -24.08
C LEU A 131 -5.55 -10.94 -24.18
N GLU A 132 -5.49 -10.41 -25.40
CA GLU A 132 -5.81 -8.99 -25.68
C GLU A 132 -7.29 -8.69 -25.36
N MET A 133 -8.16 -9.65 -25.64
CA MET A 133 -9.59 -9.57 -25.37
C MET A 133 -10.04 -10.75 -24.51
N PRO A 134 -10.98 -10.55 -23.58
CA PRO A 134 -11.50 -11.66 -22.80
C PRO A 134 -12.31 -12.62 -23.68
N VAL A 135 -12.22 -13.90 -23.39
CA VAL A 135 -13.02 -14.92 -24.09
C VAL A 135 -14.53 -14.77 -23.78
N VAL A 136 -14.82 -14.34 -22.55
CA VAL A 136 -16.20 -14.12 -22.08
C VAL A 136 -16.28 -12.72 -21.49
N ASN A 137 -17.23 -11.93 -21.97
CA ASN A 137 -17.56 -10.65 -21.35
C ASN A 137 -18.50 -10.89 -20.17
N CYS A 138 -17.94 -10.92 -18.96
CA CYS A 138 -18.71 -11.06 -17.72
C CYS A 138 -19.13 -9.70 -17.10
N GLY A 139 -19.02 -8.60 -17.86
CA GLY A 139 -19.32 -7.25 -17.39
C GLY A 139 -18.25 -6.60 -16.49
N TRP A 140 -17.28 -7.37 -16.03
CA TRP A 140 -16.20 -6.94 -15.11
C TRP A 140 -14.88 -6.70 -15.83
N SER A 141 -14.86 -6.95 -17.12
CA SER A 141 -13.60 -7.07 -17.89
C SER A 141 -12.78 -5.78 -17.93
N ASN A 142 -13.40 -4.62 -17.78
CA ASN A 142 -12.72 -3.32 -17.86
C ASN A 142 -12.54 -2.63 -16.52
N LYS A 143 -13.30 -3.05 -15.50
CA LYS A 143 -13.23 -2.51 -14.15
C LYS A 143 -13.40 -3.65 -13.16
N GLY A 144 -12.32 -3.99 -12.48
CA GLY A 144 -12.41 -4.84 -11.30
C GLY A 144 -12.82 -3.97 -10.12
N ARG A 145 -14.09 -4.01 -9.72
CA ARG A 145 -14.61 -3.32 -8.54
C ARG A 145 -14.18 -1.83 -8.47
N ASP A 146 -13.19 -1.52 -7.65
CA ASP A 146 -12.60 -0.19 -7.38
C ASP A 146 -11.23 0.02 -8.06
N GLU A 147 -10.72 -0.99 -8.79
CA GLU A 147 -9.42 -0.94 -9.46
C GLU A 147 -9.57 -0.61 -10.95
N ASN A 148 -8.73 0.31 -11.43
CA ASN A 148 -8.62 0.59 -12.85
C ASN A 148 -7.64 -0.39 -13.50
N THR A 149 -8.19 -1.44 -14.10
CA THR A 149 -7.39 -2.39 -14.89
C THR A 149 -7.09 -1.82 -16.28
N GLU A 150 -6.10 -2.39 -16.99
CA GLU A 150 -5.79 -1.98 -18.36
C GLU A 150 -7.01 -2.15 -19.28
N ALA A 151 -7.27 -1.12 -20.11
CA ALA A 151 -8.38 -1.13 -21.06
C ALA A 151 -8.22 -2.20 -22.15
N TYR A 152 -9.33 -2.61 -22.76
CA TYR A 152 -9.31 -3.53 -23.89
C TYR A 152 -9.28 -2.77 -25.22
N PRO A 153 -8.59 -3.32 -26.26
CA PRO A 153 -7.71 -4.49 -26.20
C PRO A 153 -6.47 -4.23 -25.33
N ARG A 154 -6.10 -5.19 -24.50
CA ARG A 154 -4.91 -5.08 -23.64
C ARG A 154 -3.65 -5.17 -24.50
N ARG A 155 -2.85 -4.14 -24.50
CA ARG A 155 -1.62 -4.10 -25.28
C ARG A 155 -0.50 -4.90 -24.58
N PRO A 156 0.22 -5.75 -25.29
CA PRO A 156 1.32 -6.54 -24.72
C PRO A 156 2.36 -5.69 -23.96
N GLU A 157 2.71 -4.51 -24.50
CA GLU A 157 3.70 -3.60 -23.90
C GLU A 157 3.20 -3.07 -22.55
N ALA A 158 1.91 -2.68 -22.48
CA ALA A 158 1.32 -2.20 -21.23
C ALA A 158 1.30 -3.29 -20.16
N ILE A 159 0.95 -4.53 -20.53
CA ILE A 159 0.94 -5.64 -19.58
C ILE A 159 2.36 -5.99 -19.11
N ARG A 160 3.37 -5.96 -19.99
CA ARG A 160 4.77 -6.14 -19.58
C ARG A 160 5.21 -5.05 -18.59
N GLN A 161 4.85 -3.80 -18.85
CA GLN A 161 5.13 -2.69 -17.92
C GLN A 161 4.48 -2.92 -16.57
N HIS A 162 3.20 -3.31 -16.54
CA HIS A 162 2.49 -3.62 -15.31
C HIS A 162 3.16 -4.74 -14.50
N ILE A 163 3.65 -5.77 -15.17
CA ILE A 163 4.36 -6.88 -14.52
C ILE A 163 5.71 -6.39 -13.97
N ALA A 164 6.46 -5.61 -14.75
CA ALA A 164 7.75 -5.04 -14.32
C ALA A 164 7.57 -4.16 -13.08
N ASP A 165 6.59 -3.26 -13.08
CA ASP A 165 6.27 -2.39 -11.94
C ASP A 165 5.86 -3.21 -10.71
N TYR A 166 5.08 -4.27 -10.89
CA TYR A 166 4.68 -5.15 -9.79
C TYR A 166 5.88 -5.87 -9.18
N TYR A 167 6.79 -6.38 -10.00
CA TYR A 167 8.03 -7.01 -9.52
C TYR A 167 8.92 -6.01 -8.77
N ALA A 168 8.99 -4.79 -9.26
CA ALA A 168 9.73 -3.71 -8.61
C ALA A 168 9.17 -3.40 -7.21
N MET A 169 7.85 -3.35 -7.06
CA MET A 169 7.20 -3.19 -5.74
C MET A 169 7.52 -4.34 -4.80
N ILE A 170 7.51 -5.59 -5.29
CA ILE A 170 7.87 -6.77 -4.50
C ILE A 170 9.33 -6.69 -4.06
N SER A 171 10.25 -6.30 -4.94
CA SER A 171 11.67 -6.13 -4.59
C SER A 171 11.89 -5.04 -3.55
N HIS A 172 11.10 -3.96 -3.58
CA HIS A 172 11.14 -2.94 -2.53
C HIS A 172 10.68 -3.50 -1.18
N ILE A 173 9.59 -4.27 -1.15
CA ILE A 173 9.11 -4.93 0.08
C ILE A 173 10.18 -5.89 0.62
N ASP A 174 10.73 -6.73 -0.25
CA ASP A 174 11.75 -7.72 0.10
C ASP A 174 13.00 -7.06 0.70
N TRP A 175 13.48 -5.98 0.08
CA TRP A 175 14.57 -5.17 0.60
C TRP A 175 14.26 -4.60 1.99
N CYS A 176 13.06 -4.09 2.21
CA CYS A 176 12.62 -3.57 3.52
C CYS A 176 12.52 -4.68 4.58
N ILE A 177 12.02 -5.86 4.21
CA ILE A 177 11.97 -7.02 5.11
C ILE A 177 13.38 -7.44 5.52
N GLY A 178 14.33 -7.43 4.58
CA GLY A 178 15.73 -7.72 4.88
C GLY A 178 16.39 -6.77 5.90
N HIS A 179 15.84 -5.57 6.09
CA HIS A 179 16.30 -4.63 7.12
C HIS A 179 15.65 -4.83 8.49
N ILE A 180 14.52 -5.54 8.53
CA ILE A 180 13.80 -5.88 9.76
C ILE A 180 14.40 -7.11 10.42
N LEU A 181 14.87 -8.08 9.62
CA LEU A 181 15.47 -9.35 10.05
C LEU A 181 16.94 -9.20 10.44
#